data_b6a732156832c7e5fbadae7bace0929c
#
_entry.id   b6a732156832c7e5fbadae7bace0929c
#
_cell.length_a   1.000
_cell.length_b   1.000
_cell.length_c   1.000
_cell.angle_alpha   90.00
_cell.angle_beta   90.00
_cell.angle_gamma   90.00
#
_symmetry.space_group_name_H-M   'P 1'
#
loop_
_entity.id
_entity.type
_entity.pdbx_description
1 polymer ?
#
loop_
_entity_poly.entity_id
_entity_poly.type
_entity_poly.pdbx_seq_one_letter_code
_entity_poly.pdbx_strand_id
1 'polypeptide(L)'
;NIFGSGHVSETGFYVVYLLNMVFLAASFFASVTIAGSVAEELMEFMRVLLPAYFLAVAMAGGAFTSTAGCSFTFGAIGVVQAVVSGVLLPLMRVYMMLVLAGNLYREDMISRTTELLRQGILWTLKTMFGIIVGFHVIQGLVLPQADALKNASAMRLAQMIPGVGAGAGAISQMVMGSGILIKNTAGAAAVLVLLFMAAVPVIKLLVLMFLYYMAAAVMQPVCDKR
;
A
#
# COMPACT_ATOMS: atom_id res chain seq x y z
N ASN A 1 -59.41 -11.90 15.88
CA ASN A 1 -58.07 -11.37 15.80
C ASN A 1 -57.43 -11.77 14.49
N ILE A 2 -57.63 -10.94 13.45
CA ILE A 2 -57.21 -11.19 12.04
C ILE A 2 -55.74 -10.77 11.80
N PHE A 3 -55.07 -10.19 12.76
CA PHE A 3 -53.63 -9.84 12.68
C PHE A 3 -52.84 -10.71 13.67
N GLY A 4 -52.41 -11.89 13.17
CA GLY A 4 -51.47 -12.72 13.91
C GLY A 4 -50.18 -11.94 14.19
N SER A 5 -49.92 -11.61 15.44
CA SER A 5 -48.73 -10.89 15.90
C SER A 5 -47.40 -11.54 15.48
N GLY A 6 -47.41 -12.78 15.01
CA GLY A 6 -46.27 -13.48 14.48
C GLY A 6 -45.81 -13.00 13.09
N HIS A 7 -46.73 -12.78 12.14
CA HIS A 7 -46.38 -12.37 10.79
C HIS A 7 -45.83 -10.95 10.69
N VAL A 8 -46.33 -10.02 11.50
CA VAL A 8 -45.83 -8.63 11.53
C VAL A 8 -44.42 -8.58 12.13
N SER A 9 -44.15 -9.38 13.15
CA SER A 9 -42.83 -9.50 13.76
C SER A 9 -41.80 -10.12 12.78
N GLU A 10 -42.23 -11.12 12.03
CA GLU A 10 -41.38 -11.82 11.06
C GLU A 10 -41.03 -10.91 9.85
N THR A 11 -41.99 -10.20 9.30
CA THR A 11 -41.77 -9.22 8.21
C THR A 11 -40.91 -8.06 8.69
N GLY A 12 -41.11 -7.55 9.90
CA GLY A 12 -40.27 -6.51 10.50
C GLY A 12 -38.80 -6.95 10.63
N PHE A 13 -38.57 -8.19 11.06
CA PHE A 13 -37.23 -8.77 11.13
C PHE A 13 -36.52 -8.81 9.75
N TYR A 14 -37.20 -9.31 8.71
CA TYR A 14 -36.65 -9.38 7.38
C TYR A 14 -36.31 -7.99 6.82
N VAL A 15 -37.15 -7.00 7.06
CA VAL A 15 -36.86 -5.61 6.61
C VAL A 15 -35.66 -5.04 7.31
N VAL A 16 -35.53 -5.20 8.61
CA VAL A 16 -34.37 -4.73 9.39
C VAL A 16 -33.09 -5.47 8.96
N TYR A 17 -33.17 -6.77 8.73
CA TYR A 17 -32.06 -7.57 8.23
C TYR A 17 -31.58 -7.09 6.87
N LEU A 18 -32.49 -6.90 5.90
CA LEU A 18 -32.16 -6.40 4.57
C LEU A 18 -31.56 -4.99 4.62
N LEU A 19 -32.15 -4.08 5.41
CA LEU A 19 -31.60 -2.73 5.60
C LEU A 19 -30.18 -2.77 6.15
N ASN A 20 -29.92 -3.62 7.13
CA ASN A 20 -28.59 -3.77 7.70
C ASN A 20 -27.59 -4.33 6.68
N MET A 21 -27.98 -5.32 5.88
CA MET A 21 -27.19 -5.88 4.77
C MET A 21 -26.82 -4.79 3.75
N VAL A 22 -27.78 -3.98 3.32
CA VAL A 22 -27.54 -2.87 2.38
C VAL A 22 -26.61 -1.84 2.97
N PHE A 23 -26.80 -1.47 4.23
CA PHE A 23 -25.92 -0.52 4.92
C PHE A 23 -24.48 -1.03 5.04
N LEU A 24 -24.29 -2.29 5.45
CA LEU A 24 -22.96 -2.91 5.54
C LEU A 24 -22.29 -2.99 4.16
N ALA A 25 -23.04 -3.35 3.12
CA ALA A 25 -22.53 -3.37 1.75
C ALA A 25 -22.08 -1.98 1.29
N ALA A 26 -22.91 -0.96 1.46
CA ALA A 26 -22.58 0.42 1.08
C ALA A 26 -21.32 0.92 1.81
N SER A 27 -21.24 0.66 3.12
CA SER A 27 -20.06 1.01 3.93
C SER A 27 -18.79 0.27 3.47
N PHE A 28 -18.91 -1.01 3.07
CA PHE A 28 -17.78 -1.76 2.52
C PHE A 28 -17.30 -1.18 1.19
N PHE A 29 -18.21 -0.87 0.26
CA PHE A 29 -17.84 -0.23 -1.00
C PHE A 29 -17.19 1.13 -0.78
N ALA A 30 -17.68 1.91 0.16
CA ALA A 30 -17.02 3.17 0.57
C ALA A 30 -15.61 2.92 1.10
N SER A 31 -15.41 1.89 1.92
CA SER A 31 -14.08 1.52 2.44
C SER A 31 -13.10 1.12 1.34
N VAL A 32 -13.56 0.34 0.35
CA VAL A 32 -12.74 -0.05 -0.81
C VAL A 32 -12.37 1.17 -1.65
N THR A 33 -13.30 2.11 -1.82
CA THR A 33 -13.04 3.36 -2.55
C THR A 33 -12.02 4.23 -1.81
N ILE A 34 -12.15 4.39 -0.49
CA ILE A 34 -11.17 5.11 0.34
C ILE A 34 -9.79 4.45 0.23
N ALA A 35 -9.71 3.12 0.33
CA ALA A 35 -8.43 2.42 0.20
C ALA A 35 -7.79 2.63 -1.19
N GLY A 36 -8.60 2.65 -2.25
CA GLY A 36 -8.17 2.92 -3.62
C GLY A 36 -7.62 4.34 -3.78
N SER A 37 -8.36 5.36 -3.37
CA SER A 37 -7.93 6.76 -3.49
C SER A 37 -6.64 7.04 -2.72
N VAL A 38 -6.51 6.48 -1.52
CA VAL A 38 -5.28 6.62 -0.73
C VAL A 38 -4.09 5.95 -1.40
N ALA A 39 -4.27 4.75 -1.95
CA ALA A 39 -3.20 4.08 -2.69
C ALA A 39 -2.74 4.93 -3.89
N GLU A 40 -3.66 5.55 -4.62
CA GLU A 40 -3.35 6.44 -5.75
C GLU A 40 -2.61 7.69 -5.28
N GLU A 41 -3.08 8.38 -4.23
CA GLU A 41 -2.44 9.57 -3.67
C GLU A 41 -1.01 9.27 -3.19
N LEU A 42 -0.79 8.14 -2.49
CA LEU A 42 0.54 7.73 -2.04
C LEU A 42 1.48 7.45 -3.23
N MET A 43 0.98 6.77 -4.26
CA MET A 43 1.77 6.48 -5.46
C MET A 43 2.10 7.74 -6.25
N GLU A 44 1.18 8.69 -6.36
CA GLU A 44 1.40 9.98 -7.02
C GLU A 44 2.45 10.80 -6.25
N PHE A 45 2.32 10.91 -4.93
CA PHE A 45 3.31 11.56 -4.08
C PHE A 45 4.71 10.95 -4.28
N MET A 46 4.81 9.62 -4.28
CA MET A 46 6.09 8.94 -4.51
C MET A 46 6.66 9.25 -5.89
N ARG A 47 5.85 9.30 -6.95
CA ARG A 47 6.30 9.64 -8.30
C ARG A 47 6.88 11.05 -8.40
N VAL A 48 6.28 12.01 -7.70
CA VAL A 48 6.76 13.40 -7.68
C VAL A 48 8.04 13.51 -6.85
N LEU A 49 8.13 12.78 -5.75
CA LEU A 49 9.27 12.82 -4.84
C LEU A 49 10.53 12.15 -5.42
N LEU A 50 10.36 11.02 -6.11
CA LEU A 50 11.48 10.16 -6.54
C LEU A 50 12.57 10.89 -7.35
N PRO A 51 12.26 11.73 -8.36
CA PRO A 51 13.30 12.41 -9.13
C PRO A 51 14.18 13.31 -8.26
N ALA A 52 13.56 14.08 -7.35
CA ALA A 52 14.28 14.97 -6.44
C ALA A 52 15.14 14.18 -5.43
N TYR A 53 14.59 13.10 -4.87
CA TYR A 53 15.32 12.23 -3.95
C TYR A 53 16.53 11.56 -4.62
N PHE A 54 16.34 10.99 -5.81
CA PHE A 54 17.43 10.31 -6.51
C PHE A 54 18.47 11.28 -7.07
N LEU A 55 18.09 12.52 -7.36
CA LEU A 55 19.08 13.58 -7.65
C LEU A 55 19.98 13.82 -6.44
N ALA A 56 19.43 13.93 -5.25
CA ALA A 56 20.20 14.05 -4.01
C ALA A 56 21.10 12.82 -3.76
N VAL A 57 20.63 11.62 -4.09
CA VAL A 57 21.44 10.39 -4.04
C VAL A 57 22.62 10.47 -5.02
N ALA A 58 22.42 10.97 -6.24
CA ALA A 58 23.50 11.16 -7.22
C ALA A 58 24.56 12.14 -6.71
N MET A 59 24.14 13.28 -6.13
CA MET A 59 25.03 14.27 -5.52
C MET A 59 25.81 13.70 -4.31
N ALA A 60 25.25 12.74 -3.60
CA ALA A 60 25.92 12.03 -2.51
C ALA A 60 26.96 10.98 -2.98
N GLY A 61 27.29 10.95 -4.28
CA GLY A 61 28.23 9.98 -4.87
C GLY A 61 27.59 8.66 -5.28
N GLY A 62 26.26 8.54 -5.21
CA GLY A 62 25.48 7.36 -5.60
C GLY A 62 24.94 7.46 -7.02
N ALA A 63 25.76 7.71 -8.02
CA ALA A 63 25.31 7.92 -9.41
C ALA A 63 24.64 6.67 -10.00
N PHE A 64 25.19 5.48 -9.76
CA PHE A 64 24.59 4.23 -10.20
C PHE A 64 23.33 3.89 -9.39
N THR A 65 23.39 4.03 -8.07
CA THR A 65 22.24 3.88 -7.18
C THR A 65 21.10 4.84 -7.58
N SER A 66 21.43 6.08 -7.95
CA SER A 66 20.44 7.05 -8.40
C SER A 66 19.73 6.58 -9.67
N THR A 67 20.46 6.24 -10.70
CA THR A 67 19.89 5.88 -12.00
C THR A 67 19.11 4.56 -11.93
N ALA A 68 19.75 3.50 -11.43
CA ALA A 68 19.14 2.19 -11.32
C ALA A 68 18.00 2.19 -10.29
N GLY A 69 18.22 2.77 -9.10
CA GLY A 69 17.22 2.83 -8.04
C GLY A 69 15.96 3.62 -8.46
N CYS A 70 16.14 4.75 -9.16
CA CYS A 70 15.03 5.54 -9.70
C CYS A 70 14.18 4.71 -10.68
N SER A 71 14.82 4.10 -11.68
CA SER A 71 14.13 3.29 -12.68
C SER A 71 13.39 2.11 -12.08
N PHE A 72 14.03 1.41 -11.16
CA PHE A 72 13.43 0.28 -10.47
C PHE A 72 12.26 0.67 -9.56
N THR A 73 12.39 1.79 -8.83
CA THR A 73 11.31 2.25 -7.95
C THR A 73 10.11 2.72 -8.75
N PHE A 74 10.31 3.42 -9.88
CA PHE A 74 9.21 3.76 -10.80
C PHE A 74 8.53 2.50 -11.35
N GLY A 75 9.30 1.49 -11.75
CA GLY A 75 8.78 0.20 -12.18
C GLY A 75 7.95 -0.50 -11.10
N ALA A 76 8.46 -0.53 -9.87
CA ALA A 76 7.75 -1.10 -8.72
C ALA A 76 6.43 -0.39 -8.43
N ILE A 77 6.41 0.95 -8.44
CA ILE A 77 5.18 1.74 -8.28
C ILE A 77 4.18 1.42 -9.39
N GLY A 78 4.64 1.31 -10.65
CA GLY A 78 3.78 0.92 -11.77
C GLY A 78 3.14 -0.45 -11.61
N VAL A 79 3.92 -1.45 -11.16
CA VAL A 79 3.41 -2.81 -10.88
C VAL A 79 2.42 -2.79 -9.71
N VAL A 80 2.74 -2.11 -8.61
CA VAL A 80 1.84 -1.97 -7.46
C VAL A 80 0.52 -1.34 -7.88
N GLN A 81 0.57 -0.27 -8.65
CA GLN A 81 -0.63 0.40 -9.15
C GLN A 81 -1.47 -0.53 -10.04
N ALA A 82 -0.83 -1.24 -10.99
CA ALA A 82 -1.54 -2.17 -11.86
C ALA A 82 -2.22 -3.30 -11.07
N VAL A 83 -1.55 -3.85 -10.05
CA VAL A 83 -2.11 -4.92 -9.21
C VAL A 83 -3.21 -4.39 -8.29
N VAL A 84 -3.00 -3.25 -7.63
CA VAL A 84 -4.00 -2.69 -6.71
C VAL A 84 -5.25 -2.24 -7.47
N SER A 85 -5.10 -1.36 -8.45
CA SER A 85 -6.24 -0.77 -9.18
C SER A 85 -6.85 -1.73 -10.20
N GLY A 86 -6.03 -2.57 -10.87
CA GLY A 86 -6.49 -3.47 -11.91
C GLY A 86 -6.99 -4.83 -11.42
N VAL A 87 -6.51 -5.30 -10.28
CA VAL A 87 -6.81 -6.65 -9.77
C VAL A 87 -7.47 -6.60 -8.40
N LEU A 88 -6.81 -6.03 -7.38
CA LEU A 88 -7.27 -6.13 -6.01
C LEU A 88 -8.60 -5.40 -5.77
N LEU A 89 -8.73 -4.14 -6.20
CA LEU A 89 -9.95 -3.37 -5.99
C LEU A 89 -11.17 -3.97 -6.70
N PRO A 90 -11.11 -4.40 -7.98
CA PRO A 90 -12.21 -5.13 -8.62
C PRO A 90 -12.54 -6.46 -7.92
N LEU A 91 -11.52 -7.25 -7.55
CA LEU A 91 -11.72 -8.53 -6.84
C LEU A 91 -12.41 -8.34 -5.49
N MET A 92 -12.06 -7.29 -4.74
CA MET A 92 -12.72 -6.97 -3.46
C MET A 92 -14.20 -6.61 -3.66
N ARG A 93 -14.54 -5.89 -4.74
CA ARG A 93 -15.94 -5.57 -5.07
C ARG A 93 -16.74 -6.84 -5.41
N VAL A 94 -16.17 -7.71 -6.25
CA VAL A 94 -16.78 -8.99 -6.62
C VAL A 94 -16.93 -9.90 -5.39
N TYR A 95 -15.91 -9.96 -4.53
CA TYR A 95 -15.95 -10.71 -3.27
C TYR A 95 -17.16 -10.30 -2.42
N MET A 96 -17.38 -8.99 -2.23
CA MET A 96 -18.51 -8.52 -1.44
C MET A 96 -19.86 -8.87 -2.08
N MET A 97 -19.97 -8.75 -3.40
CA MET A 97 -21.20 -9.15 -4.11
C MET A 97 -21.51 -10.65 -3.92
N LEU A 98 -20.48 -11.50 -3.97
CA LEU A 98 -20.64 -12.94 -3.72
C LEU A 98 -20.99 -13.25 -2.27
N VAL A 99 -20.42 -12.54 -1.30
CA VAL A 99 -20.80 -12.68 0.12
C VAL A 99 -22.28 -12.35 0.32
N LEU A 100 -22.75 -11.26 -0.27
CA LEU A 100 -24.16 -10.86 -0.18
C LEU A 100 -25.08 -11.89 -0.85
N ALA A 101 -24.73 -12.35 -2.06
CA ALA A 101 -25.51 -13.37 -2.76
C ALA A 101 -25.55 -14.70 -1.99
N GLY A 102 -24.42 -15.13 -1.44
CA GLY A 102 -24.34 -16.36 -0.65
C GLY A 102 -25.22 -16.35 0.61
N ASN A 103 -25.33 -15.18 1.26
CA ASN A 103 -26.20 -15.01 2.42
C ASN A 103 -27.69 -14.99 2.04
N LEU A 104 -28.04 -14.60 0.80
CA LEU A 104 -29.42 -14.61 0.33
C LEU A 104 -29.89 -16.00 -0.13
N TYR A 105 -29.02 -16.74 -0.82
CA TYR A 105 -29.41 -17.99 -1.50
C TYR A 105 -29.04 -19.27 -0.74
N ARG A 106 -28.25 -19.21 0.34
CA ARG A 106 -27.76 -20.37 1.15
C ARG A 106 -27.18 -21.52 0.30
N GLU A 107 -26.54 -21.21 -0.83
CA GLU A 107 -25.93 -22.24 -1.67
C GLU A 107 -24.46 -22.49 -1.30
N ASP A 108 -24.10 -23.76 -1.07
CA ASP A 108 -22.74 -24.18 -0.71
C ASP A 108 -21.69 -23.83 -1.79
N MET A 109 -22.09 -23.79 -3.06
CA MET A 109 -21.19 -23.43 -4.18
C MET A 109 -20.73 -21.98 -4.11
N ILE A 110 -21.59 -21.03 -3.72
CA ILE A 110 -21.26 -19.61 -3.58
C ILE A 110 -20.27 -19.43 -2.42
N SER A 111 -20.45 -20.16 -1.34
CA SER A 111 -19.55 -20.13 -0.19
C SER A 111 -18.12 -20.57 -0.54
N ARG A 112 -17.96 -21.63 -1.30
CA ARG A 112 -16.64 -22.10 -1.75
C ARG A 112 -15.95 -21.10 -2.68
N THR A 113 -16.69 -20.51 -3.61
CA THR A 113 -16.15 -19.50 -4.53
C THR A 113 -15.71 -18.24 -3.77
N THR A 114 -16.49 -17.81 -2.79
CA THR A 114 -16.17 -16.68 -1.91
C THR A 114 -14.87 -16.91 -1.13
N GLU A 115 -14.69 -18.11 -0.58
CA GLU A 115 -13.46 -18.46 0.15
C GLU A 115 -12.24 -18.52 -0.75
N LEU A 116 -12.36 -19.07 -1.98
CA LEU A 116 -11.29 -19.05 -2.98
C LEU A 116 -10.89 -17.62 -3.35
N LEU A 117 -11.86 -16.73 -3.56
CA LEU A 117 -11.58 -15.32 -3.85
C LEU A 117 -10.84 -14.63 -2.70
N ARG A 118 -11.31 -14.86 -1.48
CA ARG A 118 -10.67 -14.34 -0.26
C ARG A 118 -9.21 -14.79 -0.16
N GLN A 119 -8.96 -16.08 -0.36
CA GLN A 119 -7.61 -16.63 -0.35
C GLN A 119 -6.75 -16.04 -1.47
N GLY A 120 -7.30 -15.88 -2.67
CA GLY A 120 -6.64 -15.25 -3.81
C GLY A 120 -6.23 -13.79 -3.52
N ILE A 121 -7.13 -12.98 -2.94
CA ILE A 121 -6.84 -11.60 -2.54
C ILE A 121 -5.70 -11.57 -1.50
N LEU A 122 -5.79 -12.41 -0.46
CA LEU A 122 -4.77 -12.46 0.58
C LEU A 122 -3.42 -12.96 0.06
N TRP A 123 -3.42 -13.95 -0.83
CA TRP A 123 -2.22 -14.45 -1.47
C TRP A 123 -1.56 -13.38 -2.33
N THR A 124 -2.33 -12.67 -3.16
CA THR A 124 -1.83 -11.57 -4.01
C THR A 124 -1.20 -10.47 -3.16
N LEU A 125 -1.86 -10.04 -2.07
CA LEU A 125 -1.33 -9.04 -1.15
C LEU A 125 -0.02 -9.48 -0.49
N LYS A 126 0.03 -10.71 0.04
CA LYS A 126 1.23 -11.25 0.69
C LYS A 126 2.39 -11.39 -0.29
N THR A 127 2.13 -11.89 -1.49
CA THR A 127 3.14 -12.09 -2.53
C THR A 127 3.68 -10.74 -3.01
N MET A 128 2.81 -9.78 -3.28
CA MET A 128 3.19 -8.43 -3.69
C MET A 128 4.06 -7.75 -2.61
N PHE A 129 3.64 -7.82 -1.35
CA PHE A 129 4.41 -7.28 -0.23
C PHE A 129 5.79 -7.95 -0.11
N GLY A 130 5.84 -9.29 -0.20
CA GLY A 130 7.09 -10.05 -0.15
C GLY A 130 8.05 -9.68 -1.29
N ILE A 131 7.54 -9.53 -2.50
CA ILE A 131 8.34 -9.12 -3.68
C ILE A 131 8.89 -7.71 -3.47
N ILE A 132 8.07 -6.75 -3.03
CA ILE A 132 8.49 -5.36 -2.80
C ILE A 132 9.58 -5.30 -1.73
N VAL A 133 9.36 -5.94 -0.58
CA VAL A 133 10.33 -5.96 0.52
C VAL A 133 11.62 -6.64 0.09
N GLY A 134 11.54 -7.82 -0.52
CA GLY A 134 12.71 -8.56 -1.01
C GLY A 134 13.52 -7.75 -2.02
N PHE A 135 12.83 -7.06 -2.93
CA PHE A 135 13.46 -6.21 -3.92
C PHE A 135 14.15 -4.99 -3.30
N HIS A 136 13.53 -4.34 -2.31
CA HIS A 136 14.15 -3.22 -1.57
C HIS A 136 15.40 -3.64 -0.80
N VAL A 137 15.40 -4.84 -0.21
CA VAL A 137 16.58 -5.41 0.47
C VAL A 137 17.73 -5.61 -0.53
N ILE A 138 17.44 -6.20 -1.70
CA ILE A 138 18.44 -6.40 -2.75
C ILE A 138 19.00 -5.05 -3.23
N GLN A 139 18.15 -4.07 -3.52
CA GLN A 139 18.59 -2.73 -3.92
C GLN A 139 19.48 -2.07 -2.85
N GLY A 140 19.08 -2.13 -1.59
CA GLY A 140 19.82 -1.53 -0.49
C GLY A 140 21.20 -2.14 -0.26
N LEU A 141 21.39 -3.42 -0.64
CA LEU A 141 22.67 -4.12 -0.49
C LEU A 141 23.55 -3.96 -1.74
N VAL A 142 22.99 -4.12 -2.94
CA VAL A 142 23.77 -4.24 -4.18
C VAL A 142 24.17 -2.87 -4.75
N LEU A 143 23.23 -1.93 -4.80
CA LEU A 143 23.49 -0.64 -5.46
C LEU A 143 24.59 0.21 -4.79
N PRO A 144 24.64 0.35 -3.45
CA PRO A 144 25.71 1.12 -2.80
C PRO A 144 27.10 0.51 -2.99
N GLN A 145 27.20 -0.82 -3.09
CA GLN A 145 28.47 -1.52 -3.32
C GLN A 145 29.00 -1.23 -4.73
N ALA A 146 28.13 -1.18 -5.73
CA ALA A 146 28.49 -0.81 -7.10
C ALA A 146 29.01 0.63 -7.18
N ASP A 147 28.39 1.56 -6.46
CA ASP A 147 28.87 2.95 -6.37
C ASP A 147 30.21 3.05 -5.64
N ALA A 148 30.39 2.31 -4.55
CA ALA A 148 31.65 2.31 -3.81
C ALA A 148 32.83 1.83 -4.68
N LEU A 149 32.63 0.79 -5.48
CA LEU A 149 33.65 0.30 -6.43
C LEU A 149 33.99 1.33 -7.49
N LYS A 150 33.01 1.99 -8.09
CA LYS A 150 33.22 3.04 -9.11
C LYS A 150 33.92 4.26 -8.53
N ASN A 151 33.48 4.72 -7.36
CA ASN A 151 34.06 5.88 -6.69
C ASN A 151 35.51 5.61 -6.26
N ALA A 152 35.84 4.42 -5.75
CA ALA A 152 37.19 4.02 -5.42
C ALA A 152 38.13 4.02 -6.65
N SER A 153 37.66 3.55 -7.79
CA SER A 153 38.42 3.54 -9.04
C SER A 153 38.65 4.95 -9.57
N ALA A 154 37.60 5.80 -9.57
CA ALA A 154 37.71 7.20 -10.00
C ALA A 154 38.68 8.01 -9.12
N MET A 155 38.62 7.78 -7.78
CA MET A 155 39.50 8.49 -6.84
C MET A 155 40.96 8.06 -6.96
N ARG A 156 41.23 6.79 -7.25
CA ARG A 156 42.61 6.32 -7.56
C ARG A 156 43.16 6.97 -8.82
N LEU A 157 42.35 7.09 -9.88
CA LEU A 157 42.78 7.76 -11.12
C LEU A 157 43.06 9.25 -10.91
N ALA A 158 42.18 9.94 -10.13
CA ALA A 158 42.37 11.36 -9.82
C ALA A 158 43.67 11.62 -8.98
N GLN A 159 44.03 10.71 -8.09
CA GLN A 159 45.24 10.80 -7.28
C GLN A 159 46.53 10.57 -8.07
N MET A 160 46.44 10.00 -9.27
CA MET A 160 47.61 9.81 -10.16
C MET A 160 48.05 11.13 -10.82
N ILE A 161 47.27 12.20 -10.76
CA ILE A 161 47.59 13.51 -11.34
C ILE A 161 48.27 14.38 -10.27
N PRO A 162 49.61 14.60 -10.32
CA PRO A 162 50.30 15.39 -9.32
C PRO A 162 49.83 16.86 -9.38
N GLY A 163 49.49 17.44 -8.22
CA GLY A 163 49.11 18.84 -8.05
C GLY A 163 47.59 19.12 -8.10
N VAL A 164 46.76 18.24 -8.65
CA VAL A 164 45.28 18.41 -8.73
C VAL A 164 44.53 17.60 -7.71
N GLY A 165 45.12 16.48 -7.26
CA GLY A 165 44.43 15.47 -6.43
C GLY A 165 43.99 15.97 -5.05
N ALA A 166 44.75 16.85 -4.39
CA ALA A 166 44.42 17.32 -3.03
C ALA A 166 43.25 18.31 -3.03
N GLY A 167 43.23 19.28 -3.98
CA GLY A 167 42.14 20.27 -4.07
C GLY A 167 40.83 19.68 -4.61
N ALA A 168 40.93 18.86 -5.64
CA ALA A 168 39.75 18.18 -6.20
C ALA A 168 39.13 17.18 -5.21
N GLY A 169 39.94 16.52 -4.39
CA GLY A 169 39.49 15.62 -3.35
C GLY A 169 38.67 16.33 -2.25
N ALA A 170 39.14 17.50 -1.80
CA ALA A 170 38.44 18.30 -0.78
C ALA A 170 37.09 18.81 -1.27
N ILE A 171 37.03 19.35 -2.50
CA ILE A 171 35.77 19.81 -3.11
C ILE A 171 34.80 18.65 -3.31
N SER A 172 35.28 17.52 -3.80
CA SER A 172 34.46 16.32 -3.97
C SER A 172 33.87 15.84 -2.67
N GLN A 173 34.65 15.79 -1.58
CA GLN A 173 34.15 15.40 -0.25
C GLN A 173 33.10 16.37 0.29
N MET A 174 33.27 17.68 0.06
CA MET A 174 32.31 18.71 0.48
C MET A 174 30.97 18.56 -0.26
N VAL A 175 31.01 18.34 -1.58
CA VAL A 175 29.83 18.11 -2.40
C VAL A 175 29.12 16.80 -1.99
N MET A 176 29.88 15.72 -1.82
CA MET A 176 29.33 14.43 -1.35
C MET A 176 28.70 14.55 0.05
N GLY A 177 29.37 15.25 0.98
CA GLY A 177 28.85 15.49 2.32
C GLY A 177 27.54 16.25 2.31
N SER A 178 27.44 17.30 1.50
CA SER A 178 26.20 18.06 1.31
C SER A 178 25.10 17.20 0.70
N GLY A 179 25.42 16.38 -0.30
CA GLY A 179 24.48 15.44 -0.93
C GLY A 179 23.93 14.40 0.06
N ILE A 180 24.78 13.88 0.95
CA ILE A 180 24.37 12.94 2.01
C ILE A 180 23.38 13.61 2.97
N LEU A 181 23.64 14.85 3.40
CA LEU A 181 22.74 15.59 4.27
C LEU A 181 21.39 15.82 3.58
N ILE A 182 21.38 16.29 2.34
CA ILE A 182 20.15 16.52 1.56
C ILE A 182 19.37 15.21 1.40
N LYS A 183 20.04 14.14 0.99
CA LYS A 183 19.41 12.81 0.83
C LYS A 183 18.75 12.34 2.13
N ASN A 184 19.46 12.41 3.26
CA ASN A 184 18.94 11.93 4.54
C ASN A 184 17.79 12.80 5.04
N THR A 185 17.88 14.12 4.91
CA THR A 185 16.81 15.06 5.30
C THR A 185 15.57 14.87 4.41
N ALA A 186 15.77 14.81 3.09
CA ALA A 186 14.67 14.59 2.15
C ALA A 186 14.01 13.22 2.37
N GLY A 187 14.79 12.17 2.63
CA GLY A 187 14.28 10.84 2.94
C GLY A 187 13.48 10.80 4.23
N ALA A 188 13.98 11.43 5.30
CA ALA A 188 13.27 11.53 6.57
C ALA A 188 11.96 12.33 6.43
N ALA A 189 12.00 13.47 5.75
CA ALA A 189 10.82 14.27 5.47
C ALA A 189 9.78 13.50 4.66
N ALA A 190 10.21 12.77 3.63
CA ALA A 190 9.35 11.92 2.82
C ALA A 190 8.62 10.86 3.64
N VAL A 191 9.33 10.15 4.52
CA VAL A 191 8.73 9.14 5.40
C VAL A 191 7.70 9.76 6.32
N LEU A 192 7.97 10.93 6.90
CA LEU A 192 7.01 11.65 7.75
C LEU A 192 5.75 12.04 6.97
N VAL A 193 5.90 12.61 5.78
CA VAL A 193 4.76 12.97 4.93
C VAL A 193 3.92 11.75 4.57
N LEU A 194 4.56 10.65 4.14
CA LEU A 194 3.87 9.39 3.83
C LEU A 194 3.12 8.84 5.05
N LEU A 195 3.73 8.91 6.24
CA LEU A 195 3.10 8.46 7.47
C LEU A 195 1.84 9.28 7.77
N PHE A 196 1.90 10.61 7.65
CA PHE A 196 0.74 11.48 7.87
C PHE A 196 -0.34 11.27 6.81
N MET A 197 0.03 11.13 5.53
CA MET A 197 -0.92 10.84 4.45
C MET A 197 -1.65 9.51 4.68
N ALA A 198 -0.93 8.48 5.16
CA ALA A 198 -1.52 7.18 5.45
C ALA A 198 -2.31 7.14 6.77
N ALA A 199 -1.95 7.93 7.76
CA ALA A 199 -2.54 7.87 9.11
C ALA A 199 -4.04 8.13 9.11
N VAL A 200 -4.50 9.19 8.46
CA VAL A 200 -5.91 9.58 8.43
C VAL A 200 -6.81 8.49 7.83
N PRO A 201 -6.53 7.95 6.63
CA PRO A 201 -7.34 6.88 6.05
C PRO A 201 -7.23 5.56 6.83
N VAL A 202 -6.07 5.22 7.37
CA VAL A 202 -5.92 4.04 8.22
C VAL A 202 -6.81 4.15 9.46
N ILE A 203 -6.83 5.30 10.13
CA ILE A 203 -7.73 5.54 11.27
C ILE A 203 -9.19 5.41 10.85
N LYS A 204 -9.59 5.98 9.70
CA LYS A 204 -10.97 5.84 9.18
C LYS A 204 -11.35 4.38 8.96
N LEU A 205 -10.46 3.59 8.35
CA LEU A 205 -10.70 2.17 8.10
C LEU A 205 -10.76 1.35 9.41
N LEU A 206 -9.92 1.68 10.40
CA LEU A 206 -9.96 1.06 11.73
C LEU A 206 -11.27 1.35 12.47
N VAL A 207 -11.76 2.60 12.40
CA VAL A 207 -13.06 2.97 12.98
C VAL A 207 -14.19 2.22 12.29
N LEU A 208 -14.19 2.13 10.96
CA LEU A 208 -15.18 1.34 10.21
C LEU A 208 -15.11 -0.14 10.59
N MET A 209 -13.93 -0.72 10.70
CA MET A 209 -13.75 -2.10 11.16
C MET A 209 -14.33 -2.30 12.56
N PHE A 210 -14.09 -1.40 13.50
CA PHE A 210 -14.65 -1.45 14.84
C PHE A 210 -16.18 -1.36 14.81
N LEU A 211 -16.75 -0.47 13.99
CA LEU A 211 -18.20 -0.37 13.81
C LEU A 211 -18.81 -1.65 13.26
N TYR A 212 -18.14 -2.35 12.34
CA TYR A 212 -18.60 -3.66 11.86
C TYR A 212 -18.60 -4.72 12.95
N TYR A 213 -17.57 -4.77 13.81
CA TYR A 213 -17.54 -5.69 14.94
C TYR A 213 -18.67 -5.39 15.94
N MET A 214 -18.92 -4.11 16.21
CA MET A 214 -20.03 -3.69 17.08
C MET A 214 -21.39 -4.06 16.49
N ALA A 215 -21.60 -3.80 15.20
CA ALA A 215 -22.84 -4.18 14.51
C ALA A 215 -23.06 -5.70 14.53
N ALA A 216 -22.01 -6.49 14.29
CA ALA A 216 -22.08 -7.95 14.38
C ALA A 216 -22.43 -8.42 15.79
N ALA A 217 -21.81 -7.84 16.82
CA ALA A 217 -22.10 -8.17 18.22
C ALA A 217 -23.55 -7.86 18.63
N VAL A 218 -24.09 -6.73 18.17
CA VAL A 218 -25.49 -6.35 18.45
C VAL A 218 -26.49 -7.26 17.72
N MET A 219 -26.13 -7.73 16.52
CA MET A 219 -27.00 -8.62 15.73
C MET A 219 -26.96 -10.06 16.20
N GLN A 220 -25.89 -10.51 16.85
CA GLN A 220 -25.73 -11.90 17.29
C GLN A 220 -26.88 -12.41 18.16
N PRO A 221 -27.35 -11.71 19.22
CA PRO A 221 -28.45 -12.19 20.05
C PRO A 221 -29.80 -12.19 19.33
N VAL A 222 -29.93 -11.46 18.23
CA VAL A 222 -31.15 -11.41 17.41
C VAL A 222 -31.18 -12.58 16.42
N CYS A 223 -30.00 -12.99 15.89
CA CYS A 223 -29.88 -14.10 14.95
C CYS A 223 -29.82 -15.47 15.62
N ASP A 224 -29.29 -15.58 16.86
CA ASP A 224 -29.08 -16.84 17.58
C ASP A 224 -30.37 -17.41 18.20
N LYS A 225 -31.47 -16.65 18.23
CA LYS A 225 -32.78 -17.07 18.75
C LYS A 225 -33.65 -17.80 17.71
N ARG A 226 -33.11 -18.20 16.58
CA ARG A 226 -33.75 -18.99 15.53
C ARG A 226 -32.82 -20.09 15.01
#